data_8c544884f59607eb71da9a48e0d3cc2d
#
_entry.id   8c544884f59607eb71da9a48e0d3cc2d
#
_cell.length_a   1.000
_cell.length_b   1.000
_cell.length_c   1.000
_cell.angle_alpha   90.00
_cell.angle_beta   90.00
_cell.angle_gamma   90.00
#
_symmetry.space_group_name_H-M   'P 1'
#
loop_
_entity.id
_entity.type
_entity.pdbx_description
1 polymer ?
#
loop_
_entity_poly.entity_id
_entity_poly.type
_entity_poly.pdbx_seq_one_letter_code
_entity_poly.pdbx_strand_id
1 'polypeptide(L)' 'MVTLLQTEKTYEVRYKNKSYTVTLLEDFASNYIQYDIFNNKGMEVEGELELEIITYLETHID' A
#
# COMPACT_ATOMS: atom_id res chain seq x y z
N MET A 1 -25.57 -4.63 -14.87
CA MET A 1 -25.09 -3.83 -13.72
C MET A 1 -23.74 -4.35 -13.27
N VAL A 2 -22.81 -3.43 -13.09
CA VAL A 2 -21.46 -3.80 -12.63
C VAL A 2 -21.39 -3.58 -11.12
N THR A 3 -20.97 -4.62 -10.40
CA THR A 3 -20.76 -4.53 -8.98
C THR A 3 -19.27 -4.40 -8.69
N LEU A 4 -18.87 -3.34 -8.01
CA LEU A 4 -17.49 -3.13 -7.64
C LEU A 4 -17.17 -3.93 -6.38
N LEU A 5 -16.38 -5.00 -6.54
CA LEU A 5 -15.98 -5.87 -5.44
C LEU A 5 -14.57 -5.56 -4.93
N GLN A 6 -13.86 -4.69 -5.63
CA GLN A 6 -12.47 -4.38 -5.35
C GLN A 6 -12.22 -2.90 -5.50
N THR A 7 -11.41 -2.35 -4.60
CA THR A 7 -10.96 -0.96 -4.68
C THR A 7 -9.44 -0.94 -4.64
N GLU A 8 -8.85 -0.15 -5.53
CA GLU A 8 -7.41 0.06 -5.55
C GLU A 8 -7.11 1.53 -5.31
N LYS A 9 -6.20 1.79 -4.40
CA LYS A 9 -5.75 3.15 -4.08
C LYS A 9 -4.24 3.18 -4.09
N THR A 10 -3.67 4.24 -4.64
CA THR A 10 -2.23 4.41 -4.70
C THR A 10 -1.83 5.64 -3.89
N TYR A 11 -0.85 5.47 -3.02
CA TYR A 11 -0.32 6.53 -2.17
C TYR A 11 1.16 6.70 -2.43
N GLU A 12 1.61 7.95 -2.36
CA GLU A 12 3.03 8.24 -2.31
C GLU A 12 3.40 8.47 -0.86
N VAL A 13 4.38 7.72 -0.37
CA VAL A 13 4.82 7.77 1.01
C VAL A 13 6.28 8.15 1.06
N ARG A 14 6.60 9.16 1.88
CA ARG A 14 7.98 9.53 2.12
C ARG A 14 8.38 9.05 3.52
N TYR A 15 9.30 8.11 3.56
CA TYR A 15 9.72 7.49 4.80
C TYR A 15 11.24 7.44 4.88
N LYS A 16 11.82 8.00 5.94
CA LYS A 16 13.26 8.07 6.15
C LYS A 16 14.00 8.67 4.96
N ASN A 17 13.48 9.79 4.43
CA ASN A 17 14.04 10.51 3.30
C ASN A 17 14.03 9.76 1.97
N LYS A 18 13.21 8.74 1.88
CA LYS A 18 13.04 7.98 0.64
C LYS A 18 11.57 7.98 0.24
N SER A 19 11.32 7.97 -1.05
CA SER A 19 9.96 7.95 -1.58
C SER A 19 9.56 6.53 -1.97
N TYR A 20 8.34 6.17 -1.60
CA TYR A 20 7.77 4.86 -1.92
C TYR A 20 6.38 5.04 -2.50
N THR A 21 6.00 4.10 -3.36
CA THR A 21 4.65 4.02 -3.89
C THR A 21 3.96 2.83 -3.25
N VAL A 22 2.85 3.07 -2.57
CA VAL A 22 2.09 2.01 -1.92
C VAL A 22 0.75 1.87 -2.61
N THR A 23 0.46 0.67 -3.09
CA THR A 23 -0.82 0.34 -3.67
C THR A 23 -1.61 -0.48 -2.67
N LEU A 24 -2.76 0.01 -2.27
CA LEU A 24 -3.68 -0.67 -1.37
C LEU A 24 -4.80 -1.28 -2.18
N LEU A 25 -4.93 -2.58 -2.11
CA LEU A 25 -6.00 -3.31 -2.78
C LEU A 25 -6.94 -3.88 -1.74
N GLU A 26 -8.20 -3.49 -1.80
CA GLU A 26 -9.24 -4.00 -0.91
C GLU A 26 -10.23 -4.84 -1.70
N ASP A 27 -10.42 -6.07 -1.28
CA ASP A 27 -11.41 -6.98 -1.87
C ASP A 27 -12.57 -7.13 -0.89
N PHE A 28 -13.69 -6.53 -1.22
CA PHE A 28 -14.85 -6.52 -0.32
C PHE A 28 -15.54 -7.89 -0.22
N ALA A 29 -15.39 -8.71 -1.23
CA ALA A 29 -16.02 -10.04 -1.23
C ALA A 29 -15.38 -10.99 -0.21
N SER A 30 -14.07 -10.86 0.00
CA SER A 30 -13.31 -11.73 0.90
C SER A 30 -12.77 -11.03 2.14
N ASN A 31 -13.03 -9.74 2.29
CA ASN A 31 -12.43 -8.91 3.34
C ASN A 31 -10.90 -8.95 3.31
N TYR A 32 -10.34 -9.07 2.13
CA TYR A 32 -8.91 -9.18 1.96
C TYR A 32 -8.32 -7.82 1.63
N ILE A 33 -7.22 -7.49 2.32
CA ILE A 33 -6.49 -6.25 2.08
C ILE A 33 -5.05 -6.62 1.74
N GLN A 34 -4.56 -6.09 0.62
CA GLN A 34 -3.20 -6.33 0.18
C GLN A 34 -2.49 -5.00 -0.04
N TYR A 35 -1.24 -4.94 0.39
CA TYR A 35 -0.36 -3.79 0.15
C TYR A 35 0.77 -4.21 -0.77
N ASP A 36 1.00 -3.43 -1.81
CA ASP A 36 2.15 -3.57 -2.68
C ASP A 36 2.98 -2.30 -2.55
N ILE A 37 4.24 -2.44 -2.19
CA ILE A 37 5.13 -1.30 -1.95
C ILE A 37 6.29 -1.36 -2.91
N PHE A 38 6.52 -0.24 -3.61
CA PHE A 38 7.64 -0.10 -4.55
C PHE A 38 8.46 1.12 -4.17
N ASN A 39 9.78 1.01 -4.34
CA ASN A 39 10.67 2.14 -4.12
C ASN A 39 10.67 3.08 -5.33
N ASN A 40 11.44 4.16 -5.26
CA ASN A 40 11.50 5.14 -6.34
C ASN A 40 12.16 4.61 -7.62
N LYS A 41 12.74 3.43 -7.57
CA LYS A 41 13.33 2.76 -8.74
C LYS A 41 12.39 1.73 -9.34
N GLY A 42 11.18 1.59 -8.78
CA GLY A 42 10.21 0.62 -9.24
C GLY A 42 10.44 -0.80 -8.75
N MET A 43 11.31 -0.98 -7.75
CA MET A 43 11.59 -2.29 -7.17
C MET A 43 10.67 -2.56 -5.98
N GLU A 44 10.20 -3.79 -5.89
CA GLU A 44 9.32 -4.18 -4.80
C GLU A 44 10.06 -4.18 -3.47
N VAL A 45 9.41 -3.63 -2.45
CA VAL A 45 9.94 -3.57 -1.09
C VAL A 45 9.37 -4.73 -0.29
N GLU A 46 10.25 -5.52 0.34
CA GLU A 46 9.87 -6.69 1.11
C GLU A 46 10.53 -6.68 2.49
N GLY A 47 10.06 -7.56 3.39
CA GLY A 47 10.65 -7.78 4.70
C GLY A 47 10.24 -6.75 5.73
N GLU A 48 11.16 -6.43 6.63
CA GLU A 48 10.87 -5.51 7.73
C GLU A 48 10.52 -4.11 7.27
N LEU A 49 11.14 -3.64 6.21
CA LEU A 49 10.86 -2.32 5.66
C LEU A 49 9.41 -2.21 5.17
N GLU A 50 8.91 -3.27 4.58
CA GLU A 50 7.51 -3.31 4.17
C GLU A 50 6.58 -3.13 5.38
N LEU A 51 6.84 -3.86 6.45
CA LEU A 51 6.04 -3.75 7.67
C LEU A 51 6.14 -2.36 8.29
N GLU A 52 7.32 -1.77 8.28
CA GLU A 52 7.51 -0.42 8.81
C GLU A 52 6.71 0.61 8.00
N ILE A 53 6.73 0.50 6.69
CA ILE A 53 6.01 1.43 5.81
C ILE A 53 4.50 1.27 5.98
N ILE A 54 4.01 0.04 6.08
CA ILE A 54 2.59 -0.22 6.30
C ILE A 54 2.14 0.38 7.63
N THR A 55 2.92 0.18 8.68
CA THR A 55 2.61 0.74 10.00
C THR A 55 2.59 2.28 9.95
N TYR A 56 3.58 2.86 9.29
CA TYR A 56 3.64 4.30 9.11
C TYR A 56 2.40 4.82 8.38
N LEU A 57 2.02 4.13 7.30
CA LEU A 57 0.87 4.51 6.50
C LEU A 57 -0.42 4.47 7.34
N GLU A 58 -0.63 3.39 8.07
CA GLU A 58 -1.82 3.24 8.91
C GLU A 58 -1.90 4.29 10.03
N THR A 59 -0.75 4.75 10.49
CA THR A 59 -0.69 5.77 11.54
C THR A 59 -0.97 7.17 11.01
N HIS A 60 -0.65 7.45 9.76
CA HIS A 60 -0.72 8.80 9.18
C HIS A 60 -1.88 9.01 8.21
N ILE A 61 -2.63 7.97 7.88
CA ILE A 61 -3.81 8.08 7.02
C ILE A 61 -5.05 7.88 7.89
N ASP A 62 -5.90 8.84 7.85
CA ASP A 62 -7.19 8.78 8.53
C ASP A 62 -8.28 8.30 7.61
#